data_90997e224c0b9d11006e901b4668d422
#
_entry.id   90997e224c0b9d11006e901b4668d422
#
_cell.length_a   1.000
_cell.length_b   1.000
_cell.length_c   1.000
_cell.angle_alpha   90.00
_cell.angle_beta   90.00
_cell.angle_gamma   90.00
#
_symmetry.space_group_name_H-M   'P 1'
#
loop_
_entity.id
_entity.type
_entity.pdbx_description
1 polymer ?
#
loop_
_entity_poly.entity_id
_entity_poly.type
_entity_poly.pdbx_seq_one_letter_code
_entity_poly.pdbx_strand_id
1 'polypeptide(L)'
;DDFDGMEAQAREISSWGDNVFVKIPISTTQGASCCPLIARLGADGIKVNVTAILCASQIDDVFAALRDAPAVISVFAGRIADTGRNPVGIVNYALSKKTRPQHEVLWASPRQVLDVYTADGLGCDIITCTPEIISKLPLEGKSLLEYSRETVQMFHDDAKAAGYRL
;
A
#
# COMPACT_ATOMS: atom_id res chain seq x y z
N ASP A 1 -17.04 -1.71 13.27
CA ASP A 1 -16.36 -2.45 14.36
C ASP A 1 -17.18 -3.64 14.90
N ASP A 2 -18.30 -3.95 14.28
CA ASP A 2 -19.10 -5.13 14.55
C ASP A 2 -18.62 -6.28 13.65
N PHE A 3 -18.06 -7.33 14.24
CA PHE A 3 -17.50 -8.44 13.48
C PHE A 3 -18.55 -9.20 12.67
N ASP A 4 -19.78 -9.35 13.17
CA ASP A 4 -20.84 -10.05 12.46
C ASP A 4 -21.28 -9.24 11.23
N GLY A 5 -21.43 -7.93 11.39
CA GLY A 5 -21.71 -7.02 10.29
C GLY A 5 -20.59 -6.96 9.27
N MET A 6 -19.31 -6.92 9.69
CA MET A 6 -18.16 -6.98 8.81
C MET A 6 -18.10 -8.28 8.02
N GLU A 7 -18.40 -9.41 8.65
CA GLU A 7 -18.44 -10.71 7.99
C GLU A 7 -19.56 -10.80 6.96
N ALA A 8 -20.77 -10.35 7.31
CA ALA A 8 -21.91 -10.32 6.40
C ALA A 8 -21.61 -9.46 5.15
N GLN A 9 -21.04 -8.25 5.34
CA GLN A 9 -20.62 -7.38 4.24
C GLN A 9 -19.50 -8.01 3.40
N ALA A 10 -18.53 -8.67 4.03
CA ALA A 10 -17.45 -9.33 3.31
C ALA A 10 -17.97 -10.45 2.39
N ARG A 11 -18.92 -11.23 2.86
CA ARG A 11 -19.57 -12.29 2.06
C ARG A 11 -20.35 -11.71 0.88
N GLU A 12 -21.12 -10.65 1.12
CA GLU A 12 -21.83 -9.94 0.07
C GLU A 12 -20.86 -9.39 -1.01
N ILE A 13 -19.83 -8.66 -0.60
CA ILE A 13 -18.85 -8.08 -1.53
C ILE A 13 -18.13 -9.17 -2.33
N SER A 14 -17.77 -10.28 -1.70
CA SER A 14 -17.09 -11.40 -2.38
C SER A 14 -17.94 -12.04 -3.47
N SER A 15 -19.28 -11.97 -3.35
CA SER A 15 -20.21 -12.52 -4.34
C SER A 15 -20.29 -11.73 -5.63
N TRP A 16 -19.71 -10.53 -5.69
CA TRP A 16 -19.77 -9.66 -6.87
C TRP A 16 -18.90 -10.15 -8.03
N GLY A 17 -17.94 -11.05 -7.77
CA GLY A 17 -17.13 -11.65 -8.83
C GLY A 17 -15.89 -12.39 -8.31
N ASP A 18 -15.41 -13.32 -9.12
CA ASP A 18 -14.26 -14.18 -8.79
C ASP A 18 -12.94 -13.41 -8.64
N ASN A 19 -12.86 -12.19 -9.14
CA ASN A 19 -11.68 -11.32 -9.05
C ASN A 19 -11.74 -10.33 -7.88
N VAL A 20 -12.75 -10.44 -7.01
CA VAL A 20 -12.92 -9.52 -5.88
C VAL A 20 -12.08 -9.96 -4.69
N PHE A 21 -11.28 -9.04 -4.17
CA PHE A 21 -10.59 -9.14 -2.88
C PHE A 21 -11.25 -8.21 -1.88
N VAL A 22 -11.80 -8.77 -0.81
CA VAL A 22 -12.52 -7.98 0.21
C VAL A 22 -11.52 -7.31 1.15
N LYS A 23 -11.56 -6.00 1.25
CA LYS A 23 -10.64 -5.24 2.09
C LYS A 23 -11.06 -5.27 3.56
N ILE A 24 -10.23 -5.87 4.42
CA ILE A 24 -10.45 -6.03 5.86
C ILE A 24 -9.29 -5.34 6.61
N PRO A 25 -9.55 -4.43 7.55
CA PRO A 25 -8.50 -3.85 8.37
C PRO A 25 -7.89 -4.89 9.31
N ILE A 26 -6.61 -4.73 9.68
CA ILE A 26 -5.93 -5.65 10.62
C ILE A 26 -6.51 -5.58 12.04
N SER A 27 -7.12 -4.46 12.40
CA SER A 27 -7.77 -4.25 13.70
C SER A 27 -9.00 -3.37 13.59
N THR A 28 -9.87 -3.45 14.59
CA THR A 28 -11.00 -2.53 14.78
C THR A 28 -10.52 -1.16 15.29
N THR A 29 -11.41 -0.16 15.35
CA THR A 29 -11.12 1.16 15.95
C THR A 29 -10.81 1.08 17.45
N GLN A 30 -11.24 0.01 18.11
CA GLN A 30 -10.95 -0.29 19.52
C GLN A 30 -9.64 -1.07 19.70
N GLY A 31 -8.92 -1.39 18.61
CA GLY A 31 -7.68 -2.15 18.65
C GLY A 31 -7.84 -3.67 18.75
N ALA A 32 -9.06 -4.20 18.69
CA ALA A 32 -9.26 -5.64 18.63
C ALA A 32 -8.77 -6.20 17.28
N SER A 33 -8.07 -7.34 17.31
CA SER A 33 -7.55 -7.97 16.10
C SER A 33 -8.68 -8.51 15.21
N CYS A 34 -8.60 -8.20 13.91
CA CYS A 34 -9.48 -8.78 12.89
C CYS A 34 -8.98 -10.14 12.36
N CYS A 35 -7.84 -10.64 12.83
CA CYS A 35 -7.29 -11.93 12.38
C CYS A 35 -8.25 -13.12 12.53
N PRO A 36 -9.07 -13.24 13.59
CA PRO A 36 -10.08 -14.31 13.67
C PRO A 36 -11.13 -14.24 12.54
N LEU A 37 -11.56 -13.04 12.16
CA LEU A 37 -12.46 -12.84 11.02
C LEU A 37 -11.76 -13.19 9.71
N ILE A 38 -10.53 -12.70 9.51
CA ILE A 38 -9.71 -12.98 8.32
C ILE A 38 -9.53 -14.49 8.14
N ALA A 39 -9.25 -15.21 9.22
CA ALA A 39 -9.09 -16.66 9.17
C ALA A 39 -10.38 -17.39 8.75
N ARG A 40 -11.55 -16.97 9.26
CA ARG A 40 -12.84 -17.55 8.87
C ARG A 40 -13.14 -17.29 7.38
N LEU A 41 -12.99 -16.02 6.95
CA LEU A 41 -13.23 -15.65 5.55
C LEU A 41 -12.32 -16.44 4.60
N GLY A 42 -11.02 -16.55 4.94
CA GLY A 42 -10.07 -17.34 4.16
C GLY A 42 -10.39 -18.83 4.12
N ALA A 43 -10.84 -19.43 5.24
CA ALA A 43 -11.27 -20.82 5.30
C ALA A 43 -12.50 -21.10 4.41
N ASP A 44 -13.36 -20.10 4.24
CA ASP A 44 -14.53 -20.16 3.37
C ASP A 44 -14.22 -19.79 1.89
N GLY A 45 -12.94 -19.63 1.53
CA GLY A 45 -12.52 -19.34 0.18
C GLY A 45 -12.67 -17.88 -0.25
N ILE A 46 -12.97 -16.97 0.67
CA ILE A 46 -13.09 -15.54 0.38
C ILE A 46 -11.69 -14.93 0.30
N LYS A 47 -11.37 -14.30 -0.84
CA LYS A 47 -10.11 -13.59 -1.05
C LYS A 47 -10.12 -12.27 -0.28
N VAL A 48 -9.10 -12.05 0.54
CA VAL A 48 -9.02 -10.85 1.39
C VAL A 48 -7.85 -9.96 1.01
N ASN A 49 -8.05 -8.64 1.15
CA ASN A 49 -6.99 -7.65 1.14
C ASN A 49 -6.87 -7.08 2.55
N VAL A 50 -5.91 -7.62 3.32
CA VAL A 50 -5.71 -7.18 4.72
C VAL A 50 -4.97 -5.85 4.71
N THR A 51 -5.57 -4.84 5.32
CA THR A 51 -5.11 -3.45 5.21
C THR A 51 -4.76 -2.81 6.56
N ALA A 52 -4.15 -1.63 6.51
CA ALA A 52 -3.67 -0.87 7.65
C ALA A 52 -2.55 -1.56 8.45
N ILE A 53 -1.71 -2.34 7.79
CA ILE A 53 -0.56 -3.01 8.38
C ILE A 53 0.62 -2.04 8.41
N LEU A 54 1.19 -1.80 9.61
CA LEU A 54 2.29 -0.85 9.82
C LEU A 54 3.49 -1.44 10.59
N CYS A 55 3.37 -2.62 11.20
CA CYS A 55 4.44 -3.18 12.03
C CYS A 55 4.60 -4.71 11.86
N ALA A 56 5.75 -5.23 12.31
CA ALA A 56 6.12 -6.63 12.14
C ALA A 56 5.15 -7.60 12.87
N SER A 57 4.66 -7.25 14.07
CA SER A 57 3.72 -8.12 14.78
C SER A 57 2.41 -8.30 14.02
N GLN A 58 1.89 -7.24 13.38
CA GLN A 58 0.70 -7.34 12.53
C GLN A 58 0.95 -8.23 11.30
N ILE A 59 2.17 -8.21 10.75
CA ILE A 59 2.57 -9.10 9.65
C ILE A 59 2.55 -10.56 10.12
N ASP A 60 3.14 -10.86 11.29
CA ASP A 60 3.12 -12.21 11.85
C ASP A 60 1.69 -12.72 12.08
N ASP A 61 0.84 -11.88 12.68
CA ASP A 61 -0.56 -12.21 12.97
C ASP A 61 -1.36 -12.50 11.70
N VAL A 62 -1.20 -11.68 10.66
CA VAL A 62 -1.95 -11.84 9.41
C VAL A 62 -1.52 -13.11 8.66
N PHE A 63 -0.20 -13.38 8.56
CA PHE A 63 0.24 -14.61 7.90
C PHE A 63 -0.17 -15.88 8.65
N ALA A 64 -0.20 -15.83 9.99
CA ALA A 64 -0.71 -16.93 10.80
C ALA A 64 -2.23 -17.16 10.59
N ALA A 65 -3.00 -16.08 10.41
CA ALA A 65 -4.44 -16.14 10.17
C ALA A 65 -4.78 -16.65 8.76
N LEU A 66 -4.07 -16.20 7.75
CA LEU A 66 -4.33 -16.52 6.33
C LEU A 66 -4.04 -17.97 5.97
N ARG A 67 -3.03 -18.58 6.59
CA ARG A 67 -2.56 -19.92 6.22
C ARG A 67 -2.30 -20.02 4.70
N ASP A 68 -3.16 -20.74 3.97
CA ASP A 68 -3.07 -20.96 2.53
C ASP A 68 -4.13 -20.19 1.73
N ALA A 69 -4.93 -19.35 2.37
CA ALA A 69 -5.96 -18.57 1.68
C ALA A 69 -5.36 -17.48 0.80
N PRO A 70 -5.84 -17.29 -0.44
CA PRO A 70 -5.39 -16.21 -1.30
C PRO A 70 -5.63 -14.84 -0.66
N ALA A 71 -4.58 -14.01 -0.62
CA ALA A 71 -4.67 -12.70 0.03
C ALA A 71 -3.69 -11.68 -0.52
N VAL A 72 -4.10 -10.41 -0.44
CA VAL A 72 -3.24 -9.25 -0.56
C VAL A 72 -2.92 -8.70 0.83
N ILE A 73 -1.64 -8.50 1.13
CA ILE A 73 -1.14 -7.98 2.40
C ILE A 73 -0.68 -6.53 2.17
N SER A 74 -1.55 -5.57 2.53
CA SER A 74 -1.31 -4.15 2.27
C SER A 74 -0.52 -3.49 3.41
N VAL A 75 0.80 -3.36 3.21
CA VAL A 75 1.68 -2.63 4.13
C VAL A 75 1.59 -1.14 3.83
N PHE A 76 1.25 -0.33 4.83
CA PHE A 76 1.07 1.12 4.67
C PHE A 76 2.40 1.86 4.73
N ALA A 77 3.27 1.56 3.77
CA ALA A 77 4.63 2.07 3.68
C ALA A 77 4.71 3.60 3.75
N GLY A 78 3.83 4.32 3.02
CA GLY A 78 3.79 5.77 3.09
C GLY A 78 3.44 6.30 4.47
N ARG A 79 2.51 5.66 5.19
CA ARG A 79 2.18 6.07 6.57
C ARG A 79 3.31 5.78 7.56
N ILE A 80 4.07 4.71 7.35
CA ILE A 80 5.29 4.46 8.11
C ILE A 80 6.29 5.58 7.85
N ALA A 81 6.49 5.96 6.59
CA ALA A 81 7.39 7.05 6.20
C ALA A 81 6.97 8.41 6.80
N ASP A 82 5.66 8.68 6.91
CA ASP A 82 5.13 9.91 7.55
C ASP A 82 5.57 10.03 9.03
N THR A 83 5.96 8.93 9.69
CA THR A 83 6.50 8.94 11.06
C THR A 83 8.02 9.13 11.11
N GLY A 84 8.68 9.39 9.99
CA GLY A 84 10.13 9.53 9.88
C GLY A 84 10.89 8.20 9.87
N ARG A 85 10.19 7.07 9.71
CA ARG A 85 10.79 5.73 9.65
C ARG A 85 10.90 5.24 8.22
N ASN A 86 12.00 4.55 7.90
CA ASN A 86 12.14 3.90 6.60
C ASN A 86 11.24 2.65 6.54
N PRO A 87 10.27 2.59 5.60
CA PRO A 87 9.33 1.46 5.49
C PRO A 87 9.96 0.20 4.90
N VAL A 88 11.11 0.30 4.22
CA VAL A 88 11.78 -0.81 3.52
C VAL A 88 11.95 -2.03 4.40
N GLY A 89 12.36 -1.85 5.66
CA GLY A 89 12.55 -2.97 6.59
C GLY A 89 11.26 -3.73 6.89
N ILE A 90 10.13 -3.03 7.04
CA ILE A 90 8.81 -3.65 7.30
C ILE A 90 8.29 -4.36 6.06
N VAL A 91 8.44 -3.74 4.88
CA VAL A 91 8.02 -4.34 3.61
C VAL A 91 8.85 -5.59 3.30
N ASN A 92 10.18 -5.53 3.44
CA ASN A 92 11.05 -6.71 3.31
C ASN A 92 10.67 -7.83 4.28
N TYR A 93 10.29 -7.47 5.51
CA TYR A 93 9.81 -8.47 6.47
C TYR A 93 8.54 -9.16 5.97
N ALA A 94 7.56 -8.42 5.45
CA ALA A 94 6.35 -9.00 4.86
C ALA A 94 6.69 -9.92 3.67
N LEU A 95 7.57 -9.48 2.77
CA LEU A 95 8.04 -10.29 1.64
C LEU A 95 8.73 -11.58 2.10
N SER A 96 9.53 -11.53 3.17
CA SER A 96 10.21 -12.72 3.72
C SER A 96 9.25 -13.76 4.32
N LYS A 97 8.06 -13.32 4.77
CA LYS A 97 7.00 -14.20 5.29
C LYS A 97 6.16 -14.85 4.19
N LYS A 98 6.27 -14.38 2.97
CA LYS A 98 5.54 -14.87 1.81
C LYS A 98 6.03 -16.27 1.43
N THR A 99 5.34 -17.30 1.92
CA THR A 99 5.65 -18.71 1.67
C THR A 99 4.75 -19.37 0.63
N ARG A 100 3.73 -18.65 0.16
CA ARG A 100 2.73 -19.14 -0.79
C ARG A 100 2.61 -18.17 -1.98
N PRO A 101 2.50 -18.70 -3.22
CA PRO A 101 2.40 -17.87 -4.42
C PRO A 101 1.10 -17.03 -4.47
N GLN A 102 0.04 -17.47 -3.77
CA GLN A 102 -1.23 -16.76 -3.69
C GLN A 102 -1.26 -15.61 -2.64
N HIS A 103 -0.17 -15.41 -1.90
CA HIS A 103 0.00 -14.24 -1.05
C HIS A 103 0.74 -13.15 -1.82
N GLU A 104 0.13 -11.98 -1.93
CA GLU A 104 0.69 -10.82 -2.61
C GLU A 104 0.96 -9.70 -1.61
N VAL A 105 2.17 -9.16 -1.59
CA VAL A 105 2.53 -8.01 -0.75
C VAL A 105 2.35 -6.73 -1.54
N LEU A 106 1.55 -5.83 -0.98
CA LEU A 106 1.22 -4.55 -1.58
C LEU A 106 1.86 -3.40 -0.80
N TRP A 107 2.63 -2.58 -1.52
CA TRP A 107 3.09 -1.29 -1.02
C TRP A 107 1.94 -0.29 -1.10
N ALA A 108 1.40 0.11 0.04
CA ALA A 108 0.28 1.02 0.12
C ALA A 108 0.67 2.44 0.51
N SER A 109 -0.16 3.40 0.07
CA SER A 109 -0.01 4.81 0.46
C SER A 109 1.31 5.46 0.03
N PRO A 110 1.82 5.27 -1.20
CA PRO A 110 3.05 5.92 -1.64
C PRO A 110 2.92 7.45 -1.55
N ARG A 111 4.04 8.13 -1.31
CA ARG A 111 4.11 9.58 -1.17
C ARG A 111 4.80 10.26 -2.35
N GLN A 112 5.61 9.51 -3.07
CA GLN A 112 6.47 10.03 -4.14
C GLN A 112 6.74 8.97 -5.20
N VAL A 113 7.24 9.41 -6.36
CA VAL A 113 7.59 8.50 -7.47
C VAL A 113 8.66 7.48 -7.07
N LEU A 114 9.62 7.88 -6.22
CA LEU A 114 10.66 6.98 -5.74
C LEU A 114 10.09 5.74 -5.02
N ASP A 115 8.90 5.83 -4.41
CA ASP A 115 8.26 4.68 -3.76
C ASP A 115 7.92 3.57 -4.76
N VAL A 116 7.61 3.92 -6.02
CA VAL A 116 7.32 2.96 -7.09
C VAL A 116 8.56 2.12 -7.39
N TYR A 117 9.70 2.78 -7.60
CA TYR A 117 10.97 2.10 -7.88
C TYR A 117 11.50 1.35 -6.66
N THR A 118 11.26 1.86 -5.46
CA THR A 118 11.60 1.16 -4.22
C THR A 118 10.79 -0.12 -4.07
N ALA A 119 9.48 -0.06 -4.30
CA ALA A 119 8.60 -1.22 -4.22
C ALA A 119 8.96 -2.28 -5.26
N ASP A 120 9.23 -1.85 -6.51
CA ASP A 120 9.69 -2.74 -7.60
C ASP A 120 11.03 -3.41 -7.26
N GLY A 121 12.01 -2.61 -6.82
CA GLY A 121 13.34 -3.11 -6.44
C GLY A 121 13.33 -4.07 -5.24
N LEU A 122 12.30 -4.01 -4.37
CA LEU A 122 12.09 -4.97 -3.28
C LEU A 122 11.35 -6.24 -3.74
N GLY A 123 10.72 -6.24 -4.90
CA GLY A 123 9.90 -7.32 -5.40
C GLY A 123 8.49 -7.35 -4.80
N CYS A 124 7.91 -6.19 -4.47
CA CYS A 124 6.50 -6.10 -4.15
C CYS A 124 5.65 -6.54 -5.34
N ASP A 125 4.58 -7.28 -5.07
CA ASP A 125 3.67 -7.75 -6.12
C ASP A 125 2.79 -6.62 -6.66
N ILE A 126 2.43 -5.66 -5.78
CA ILE A 126 1.50 -4.58 -6.11
C ILE A 126 1.97 -3.28 -5.45
N ILE A 127 1.71 -2.16 -6.12
CA ILE A 127 1.75 -0.82 -5.53
C ILE A 127 0.49 -0.05 -5.89
N THR A 128 -0.11 0.65 -4.91
CA THR A 128 -1.18 1.61 -5.19
C THR A 128 -0.58 2.96 -5.54
N CYS A 129 -1.05 3.61 -6.60
CA CYS A 129 -0.58 4.94 -6.97
C CYS A 129 -1.75 5.89 -7.21
N THR A 130 -1.58 7.16 -6.82
CA THR A 130 -2.48 8.22 -7.23
C THR A 130 -2.18 8.64 -8.68
N PRO A 131 -3.17 9.22 -9.40
CA PRO A 131 -2.92 9.77 -10.73
C PRO A 131 -1.75 10.77 -10.76
N GLU A 132 -1.55 11.52 -9.67
CA GLU A 132 -0.44 12.47 -9.55
C GLU A 132 0.93 11.78 -9.56
N ILE A 133 1.07 10.65 -8.85
CA ILE A 133 2.32 9.87 -8.87
C ILE A 133 2.54 9.28 -10.25
N ILE A 134 1.49 8.71 -10.86
CA ILE A 134 1.56 8.10 -12.20
C ILE A 134 1.99 9.14 -13.24
N SER A 135 1.44 10.36 -13.19
CA SER A 135 1.78 11.43 -14.14
C SER A 135 3.23 11.87 -14.07
N LYS A 136 3.92 11.61 -12.97
CA LYS A 136 5.34 11.93 -12.78
C LYS A 136 6.30 10.80 -13.18
N LEU A 137 5.82 9.59 -13.45
CA LEU A 137 6.67 8.47 -13.88
C LEU A 137 7.52 8.77 -15.13
N PRO A 138 7.02 9.52 -16.14
CA PRO A 138 7.83 9.88 -17.30
C PRO A 138 9.06 10.77 -17.00
N LEU A 139 9.19 11.27 -15.77
CA LEU A 139 10.38 12.01 -15.33
C LEU A 139 11.56 11.10 -14.98
N GLU A 140 11.36 9.79 -14.98
CA GLU A 140 12.44 8.83 -14.76
C GLU A 140 13.60 9.07 -15.70
N GLY A 141 14.82 9.08 -15.15
CA GLY A 141 16.05 9.29 -15.94
C GLY A 141 16.24 10.70 -16.48
N LYS A 142 15.34 11.64 -16.18
CA LYS A 142 15.50 13.03 -16.59
C LYS A 142 16.81 13.61 -16.04
N SER A 143 17.56 14.33 -16.89
CA SER A 143 18.76 15.03 -16.47
C SER A 143 18.46 16.01 -15.34
N LEU A 144 19.10 15.84 -14.19
CA LEU A 144 18.94 16.76 -13.07
C LEU A 144 19.40 18.19 -13.41
N LEU A 145 20.37 18.35 -14.31
CA LEU A 145 20.82 19.67 -14.76
C LEU A 145 19.74 20.36 -15.59
N GLU A 146 19.10 19.64 -16.51
CA GLU A 146 17.97 20.17 -17.29
C GLU A 146 16.78 20.49 -16.39
N TYR A 147 16.45 19.60 -15.46
CA TYR A 147 15.35 19.81 -14.53
C TYR A 147 15.59 20.99 -13.59
N SER A 148 16.86 21.21 -13.18
CA SER A 148 17.25 22.42 -12.45
C SER A 148 17.01 23.70 -13.27
N ARG A 149 17.42 23.71 -14.55
CA ARG A 149 17.19 24.85 -15.44
C ARG A 149 15.70 25.14 -15.66
N GLU A 150 14.89 24.12 -15.86
CA GLU A 150 13.43 24.26 -15.96
C GLU A 150 12.81 24.82 -14.67
N THR A 151 13.32 24.39 -13.52
CA THR A 151 12.88 24.93 -12.22
C THR A 151 13.22 26.41 -12.09
N VAL A 152 14.42 26.83 -12.50
CA VAL A 152 14.80 28.24 -12.52
C VAL A 152 13.94 29.04 -13.50
N GLN A 153 13.63 28.48 -14.67
CA GLN A 153 12.72 29.13 -15.63
C GLN A 153 11.31 29.30 -15.03
N MET A 154 10.80 28.28 -14.36
CA MET A 154 9.49 28.36 -13.67
C MET A 154 9.50 29.50 -12.63
N PHE A 155 10.52 29.60 -11.77
CA PHE A 155 10.62 30.69 -10.79
C PHE A 155 10.66 32.07 -11.43
N HIS A 156 11.40 32.23 -12.54
CA HIS A 156 11.47 33.48 -13.29
C HIS A 156 10.08 33.86 -13.83
N ASP A 157 9.38 32.91 -14.43
CA ASP A 157 8.08 33.16 -15.04
C ASP A 157 7.01 33.47 -13.99
N ASP A 158 7.03 32.77 -12.84
CA ASP A 158 6.15 33.02 -11.69
C ASP A 158 6.39 34.43 -11.11
N ALA A 159 7.66 34.81 -10.93
CA ALA A 159 8.03 36.16 -10.44
C ALA A 159 7.58 37.25 -11.40
N LYS A 160 7.75 37.05 -12.69
CA LYS A 160 7.29 37.99 -13.72
C LYS A 160 5.75 38.11 -13.73
N ALA A 161 5.04 36.96 -13.64
CA ALA A 161 3.60 36.96 -13.59
C ALA A 161 3.05 37.68 -12.32
N ALA A 162 3.77 37.57 -11.20
CA ALA A 162 3.44 38.25 -9.95
C ALA A 162 3.83 39.75 -9.94
N GLY A 163 4.41 40.27 -11.04
CA GLY A 163 4.78 41.68 -11.19
C GLY A 163 6.07 42.09 -10.48
N TYR A 164 6.90 41.14 -10.04
CA TYR A 164 8.22 41.43 -9.52
C TYR A 164 9.14 41.94 -10.67
N ARG A 165 9.95 42.95 -10.37
CA ARG A 165 11.05 43.37 -11.24
C ARG A 165 12.32 42.65 -10.82
N LEU A 166 12.81 41.80 -11.71
CA LEU A 166 14.07 41.09 -11.55
C LEU A 166 15.21 41.87 -12.20
#